data_4c3b27610c3678a35c3eb9daa1ea846f
#
_entry.id   4c3b27610c3678a35c3eb9daa1ea846f
#
_cell.length_a   1.000
_cell.length_b   1.000
_cell.length_c   1.000
_cell.angle_alpha   90.00
_cell.angle_beta   90.00
_cell.angle_gamma   90.00
#
_symmetry.space_group_name_H-M   'P 1'
#
loop_
_entity.id
_entity.type
_entity.pdbx_description
1 polymer ?
#
loop_
_entity_poly.entity_id
_entity_poly.type
_entity_poly.pdbx_seq_one_letter_code
_entity_poly.pdbx_strand_id
1 'polypeptide(L)'
;TDVGKTYVSALIVKTLRKQGINCGYYKPALSGDVYPNDCEYVLKTAGIEKDANDYVSYKFKPALSPHLASQIENNPIKLEKIKTDFERIKSEFDYLLVEGAGGIICPFGEDLLLPDVIKALGFDIIIVASSALGTINSTVLTVEYAKNHGINVKGIILNNYDETDIMQVDNKKMVEKLTGVKVLATVKTDATEICTKE
;
A
#
# COMPACT_ATOMS: atom_id res chain seq x y z
N THR A 1 6.87 -6.26 3.20
CA THR A 1 7.97 -5.68 2.41
C THR A 1 8.16 -6.54 1.16
N ASP A 2 8.52 -5.93 0.04
CA ASP A 2 8.83 -6.56 -1.27
C ASP A 2 7.72 -7.40 -1.93
N VAL A 3 6.49 -7.28 -1.44
CA VAL A 3 5.32 -7.90 -2.09
C VAL A 3 4.80 -7.12 -3.31
N GLY A 4 5.40 -5.94 -3.60
CA GLY A 4 5.05 -5.09 -4.73
C GLY A 4 3.92 -4.11 -4.47
N LYS A 5 3.77 -3.58 -3.24
CA LYS A 5 2.75 -2.57 -2.93
C LYS A 5 2.79 -1.39 -3.89
N THR A 6 3.94 -0.80 -4.07
CA THR A 6 4.15 0.38 -4.93
C THR A 6 3.81 0.09 -6.40
N TYR A 7 4.20 -1.08 -6.88
CA TYR A 7 3.84 -1.53 -8.24
C TYR A 7 2.32 -1.66 -8.42
N VAL A 8 1.65 -2.34 -7.49
CA VAL A 8 0.19 -2.51 -7.50
C VAL A 8 -0.52 -1.16 -7.33
N SER A 9 -0.02 -0.29 -6.45
CA SER A 9 -0.53 1.07 -6.26
C SER A 9 -0.49 1.87 -7.57
N ALA A 10 0.64 1.80 -8.29
CA ALA A 10 0.79 2.47 -9.58
C ALA A 10 -0.21 1.97 -10.62
N LEU A 11 -0.44 0.65 -10.68
CA LEU A 11 -1.43 0.07 -11.60
C LEU A 11 -2.86 0.49 -11.25
N ILE A 12 -3.21 0.53 -9.96
CA ILE A 12 -4.55 0.98 -9.50
C ILE A 12 -4.77 2.44 -9.90
N VAL A 13 -3.86 3.35 -9.53
CA VAL A 13 -3.99 4.78 -9.83
C VAL A 13 -4.07 4.99 -11.34
N LYS A 14 -3.18 4.34 -12.12
CA LYS A 14 -3.20 4.40 -13.59
C LYS A 14 -4.53 3.94 -14.18
N THR A 15 -5.05 2.80 -13.70
CA THR A 15 -6.31 2.23 -14.21
C THR A 15 -7.49 3.14 -13.93
N LEU A 16 -7.61 3.68 -12.70
CA LEU A 16 -8.68 4.61 -12.34
C LEU A 16 -8.60 5.89 -13.18
N ARG A 17 -7.41 6.45 -13.38
CA ARG A 17 -7.24 7.64 -14.21
C ARG A 17 -7.57 7.39 -15.69
N LYS A 18 -7.25 6.23 -16.23
CA LYS A 18 -7.69 5.84 -17.59
C LYS A 18 -9.22 5.77 -17.73
N GLN A 19 -9.92 5.47 -16.65
CA GLN A 19 -11.39 5.48 -16.58
C GLN A 19 -11.99 6.89 -16.38
N GLY A 20 -11.16 7.93 -16.38
CA GLY A 20 -11.58 9.32 -16.19
C GLY A 20 -11.73 9.73 -14.71
N ILE A 21 -11.36 8.87 -13.78
CA ILE A 21 -11.43 9.16 -12.35
C ILE A 21 -10.18 9.95 -11.94
N ASN A 22 -10.35 11.12 -11.33
CA ASN A 22 -9.25 11.91 -10.80
C ASN A 22 -8.69 11.27 -9.51
N CYS A 23 -7.88 10.22 -9.69
CA CYS A 23 -7.26 9.48 -8.61
C CYS A 23 -5.83 9.97 -8.37
N GLY A 24 -5.49 10.23 -7.11
CA GLY A 24 -4.16 10.60 -6.64
C GLY A 24 -3.48 9.50 -5.82
N TYR A 25 -2.28 9.81 -5.35
CA TYR A 25 -1.47 8.92 -4.51
C TYR A 25 -0.86 9.72 -3.36
N TYR A 26 -0.74 9.08 -2.20
CA TYR A 26 -0.08 9.65 -1.03
C TYR A 26 0.69 8.58 -0.26
N LYS A 27 1.89 8.92 0.19
CA LYS A 27 2.74 8.06 1.02
C LYS A 27 3.10 8.78 2.33
N PRO A 28 2.50 8.40 3.48
CA PRO A 28 2.76 9.05 4.76
C PRO A 28 4.22 9.04 5.19
N ALA A 29 4.93 7.93 4.94
CA ALA A 29 6.35 7.81 5.20
C ALA A 29 7.03 6.96 4.14
N LEU A 30 8.16 7.45 3.64
CA LEU A 30 9.02 6.80 2.66
C LEU A 30 10.42 6.65 3.26
N SER A 31 10.95 5.43 3.24
CA SER A 31 12.31 5.10 3.65
C SER A 31 13.06 4.49 2.47
N GLY A 32 14.36 4.75 2.35
CA GLY A 32 15.14 4.36 1.17
C GLY A 32 14.85 5.29 0.00
N ASP A 33 15.00 6.60 0.21
CA ASP A 33 14.77 7.62 -0.82
C ASP A 33 15.84 7.56 -1.92
N VAL A 34 15.65 6.64 -2.86
CA VAL A 34 16.50 6.44 -4.06
C VAL A 34 15.63 6.66 -5.29
N TYR A 35 16.16 7.43 -6.24
CA TYR A 35 15.43 7.74 -7.49
C TYR A 35 15.35 6.52 -8.44
N PRO A 36 14.17 6.21 -9.03
CA PRO A 36 12.87 6.73 -8.65
C PRO A 36 12.39 6.12 -7.33
N ASN A 37 11.97 6.96 -6.38
CA ASN A 37 11.33 6.46 -5.17
C ASN A 37 9.87 6.04 -5.43
N ASP A 38 9.22 5.46 -4.40
CA ASP A 38 7.86 4.93 -4.53
C ASP A 38 6.87 5.97 -5.10
N CYS A 39 6.93 7.20 -4.60
CA CYS A 39 6.00 8.25 -5.03
C CYS A 39 6.28 8.67 -6.48
N GLU A 40 7.53 8.90 -6.84
CA GLU A 40 7.94 9.23 -8.21
C GLU A 40 7.53 8.12 -9.19
N TYR A 41 7.73 6.86 -8.79
CA TYR A 41 7.34 5.72 -9.61
C TYR A 41 5.83 5.68 -9.87
N VAL A 42 5.00 5.88 -8.81
CA VAL A 42 3.54 5.86 -8.95
C VAL A 42 3.04 7.03 -9.77
N LEU A 43 3.48 8.26 -9.47
CA LEU A 43 3.05 9.44 -10.21
C LEU A 43 3.41 9.35 -11.69
N LYS A 44 4.66 8.97 -12.00
CA LYS A 44 5.12 8.79 -13.39
C LYS A 44 4.31 7.71 -14.13
N THR A 45 4.10 6.55 -13.50
CA THR A 45 3.35 5.45 -14.12
C THR A 45 1.89 5.80 -14.37
N ALA A 46 1.30 6.61 -13.49
CA ALA A 46 -0.09 7.07 -13.59
C ALA A 46 -0.29 8.32 -14.47
N GLY A 47 0.79 8.89 -15.02
CA GLY A 47 0.73 10.11 -15.84
C GLY A 47 0.33 11.35 -15.02
N ILE A 48 0.78 11.44 -13.77
CA ILE A 48 0.56 12.61 -12.92
C ILE A 48 1.79 13.49 -12.95
N GLU A 49 1.68 14.65 -13.60
CA GLU A 49 2.76 15.64 -13.72
C GLU A 49 2.74 16.61 -12.53
N LYS A 50 3.19 16.12 -11.38
CA LYS A 50 3.29 16.87 -10.13
C LYS A 50 4.59 16.51 -9.40
N ASP A 51 5.06 17.39 -8.51
CA ASP A 51 6.24 17.10 -7.69
C ASP A 51 5.90 16.01 -6.65
N ALA A 52 6.61 14.89 -6.72
CA ALA A 52 6.43 13.77 -5.81
C ALA A 52 6.67 14.15 -4.33
N ASN A 53 7.47 15.19 -4.08
CA ASN A 53 7.72 15.68 -2.73
C ASN A 53 6.45 16.22 -2.04
N ASP A 54 5.47 16.72 -2.81
CA ASP A 54 4.21 17.23 -2.27
C ASP A 54 3.27 16.12 -1.78
N TYR A 55 3.55 14.87 -2.14
CA TYR A 55 2.70 13.70 -1.86
C TYR A 55 3.34 12.70 -0.88
N VAL A 56 4.38 13.14 -0.16
CA VAL A 56 5.05 12.38 0.90
C VAL A 56 5.20 13.26 2.13
N SER A 57 4.74 12.82 3.30
CA SER A 57 4.91 13.61 4.54
C SER A 57 6.31 13.51 5.12
N TYR A 58 6.90 12.32 5.08
CA TYR A 58 8.24 12.05 5.61
C TYR A 58 9.05 11.24 4.62
N LYS A 59 10.25 11.75 4.32
CA LYS A 59 11.24 11.07 3.45
C LYS A 59 12.50 10.84 4.25
N PHE A 60 12.99 9.60 4.22
CA PHE A 60 14.20 9.17 4.90
C PHE A 60 15.15 8.48 3.93
N LYS A 61 16.44 8.84 3.97
CA LYS A 61 17.47 8.23 3.13
C LYS A 61 17.74 6.75 3.46
N PRO A 62 17.82 6.33 4.75
CA PRO A 62 18.06 4.93 5.08
C PRO A 62 16.89 4.05 4.65
N ALA A 63 17.18 2.91 3.98
CA ALA A 63 16.21 1.88 3.64
C ALA A 63 15.90 0.98 4.85
N LEU A 64 15.24 1.56 5.86
CA LEU A 64 14.92 0.93 7.14
C LEU A 64 13.42 1.12 7.45
N SER A 65 12.96 0.59 8.60
CA SER A 65 11.61 0.95 9.07
C SER A 65 11.50 2.47 9.29
N PRO A 66 10.33 3.09 9.03
CA PRO A 66 10.15 4.53 9.26
C PRO A 66 10.57 4.98 10.66
N HIS A 67 10.25 4.20 11.68
CA HIS A 67 10.67 4.41 13.06
C HIS A 67 12.19 4.57 13.19
N LEU A 68 12.97 3.58 12.73
CA LEU A 68 14.43 3.60 12.87
C LEU A 68 15.07 4.69 11.99
N ALA A 69 14.57 4.86 10.76
CA ALA A 69 15.03 5.90 9.86
C ALA A 69 14.79 7.31 10.44
N SER A 70 13.63 7.54 11.06
CA SER A 70 13.30 8.81 11.71
C SER A 70 14.18 9.11 12.93
N GLN A 71 14.59 8.09 13.68
CA GLN A 71 15.53 8.24 14.80
C GLN A 71 16.92 8.61 14.29
N ILE A 72 17.43 7.91 13.26
CA ILE A 72 18.76 8.18 12.68
C ILE A 72 18.84 9.61 12.13
N GLU A 73 17.80 10.08 11.47
CA GLU A 73 17.76 11.43 10.89
C GLU A 73 17.24 12.50 11.86
N ASN A 74 16.99 12.14 13.11
CA ASN A 74 16.45 13.05 14.14
C ASN A 74 15.23 13.83 13.64
N ASN A 75 14.34 13.16 12.90
CA ASN A 75 13.12 13.71 12.31
C ASN A 75 11.91 12.85 12.70
N PRO A 76 11.39 12.99 13.94
CA PRO A 76 10.34 12.12 14.45
C PRO A 76 9.03 12.28 13.70
N ILE A 77 8.40 11.16 13.35
CA ILE A 77 7.11 11.12 12.66
C ILE A 77 6.02 11.53 13.64
N LYS A 78 5.23 12.55 13.25
CA LYS A 78 4.08 13.04 14.00
C LYS A 78 2.79 12.76 13.24
N LEU A 79 1.82 12.13 13.90
CA LEU A 79 0.52 11.79 13.32
C LEU A 79 -0.21 13.02 12.81
N GLU A 80 -0.13 14.15 13.54
CA GLU A 80 -0.80 15.40 13.15
C GLU A 80 -0.28 15.97 11.82
N LYS A 81 1.03 15.83 11.53
CA LYS A 81 1.55 16.24 10.22
C LYS A 81 1.00 15.34 9.12
N ILE A 82 0.94 14.02 9.34
CA ILE A 82 0.34 13.08 8.38
C ILE A 82 -1.11 13.45 8.09
N LYS A 83 -1.91 13.76 9.11
CA LYS A 83 -3.31 14.19 8.96
C LYS A 83 -3.44 15.49 8.19
N THR A 84 -2.61 16.48 8.52
CA THR A 84 -2.63 17.79 7.83
C THR A 84 -2.28 17.65 6.35
N ASP A 85 -1.20 16.92 6.04
CA ASP A 85 -0.78 16.68 4.65
C ASP A 85 -1.84 15.87 3.89
N PHE A 86 -2.43 14.86 4.54
CA PHE A 86 -3.50 14.06 3.96
C PHE A 86 -4.72 14.92 3.56
N GLU A 87 -5.22 15.78 4.45
CA GLU A 87 -6.38 16.63 4.13
C GLU A 87 -6.08 17.62 3.00
N ARG A 88 -4.86 18.17 2.96
CA ARG A 88 -4.43 19.01 1.84
C ARG A 88 -4.43 18.23 0.52
N ILE A 89 -3.79 17.06 0.49
CA ILE A 89 -3.64 16.26 -0.73
C ILE A 89 -5.00 15.71 -1.19
N LYS A 90 -5.83 15.25 -0.26
CA LYS A 90 -7.17 14.72 -0.53
C LYS A 90 -8.05 15.75 -1.26
N SER A 91 -7.89 17.03 -0.97
CA SER A 91 -8.68 18.08 -1.62
C SER A 91 -8.39 18.25 -3.12
N GLU A 92 -7.30 17.66 -3.63
CA GLU A 92 -6.90 17.76 -5.03
C GLU A 92 -7.48 16.64 -5.92
N PHE A 93 -8.07 15.59 -5.30
CA PHE A 93 -8.49 14.37 -5.99
C PHE A 93 -9.87 13.90 -5.55
N ASP A 94 -10.59 13.23 -6.46
CA ASP A 94 -11.87 12.57 -6.12
C ASP A 94 -11.63 11.27 -5.34
N TYR A 95 -10.52 10.58 -5.64
CA TYR A 95 -10.04 9.39 -4.94
C TYR A 95 -8.56 9.54 -4.60
N LEU A 96 -8.19 9.12 -3.41
CA LEU A 96 -6.79 9.13 -2.97
C LEU A 96 -6.37 7.75 -2.50
N LEU A 97 -5.40 7.15 -3.19
CA LEU A 97 -4.75 5.93 -2.75
C LEU A 97 -3.63 6.30 -1.77
N VAL A 98 -3.71 5.75 -0.55
CA VAL A 98 -2.68 5.94 0.48
C VAL A 98 -1.90 4.65 0.64
N GLU A 99 -0.57 4.69 0.46
CA GLU A 99 0.28 3.53 0.60
C GLU A 99 1.03 3.53 1.94
N GLY A 100 0.84 2.47 2.72
CA GLY A 100 1.61 2.24 3.95
C GLY A 100 3.06 1.83 3.68
N ALA A 101 3.88 1.87 4.71
CA ALA A 101 5.25 1.36 4.69
C ALA A 101 5.32 -0.02 5.35
N GLY A 102 6.15 -0.92 4.82
CA GLY A 102 6.34 -2.26 5.39
C GLY A 102 5.07 -3.13 5.43
N GLY A 103 4.90 -3.88 6.50
CA GLY A 103 3.69 -4.67 6.77
C GLY A 103 2.75 -3.93 7.72
N ILE A 104 1.59 -4.55 8.04
CA ILE A 104 0.54 -3.89 8.84
C ILE A 104 0.99 -3.47 10.24
N ILE A 105 1.96 -4.16 10.83
CA ILE A 105 2.49 -3.85 12.18
C ILE A 105 3.72 -2.92 12.10
N CYS A 106 3.93 -2.26 10.97
CA CYS A 106 5.12 -1.42 10.79
C CYS A 106 5.15 -0.26 11.78
N PRO A 107 6.26 -0.09 12.57
CA PRO A 107 6.40 1.05 13.45
C PRO A 107 6.75 2.31 12.65
N PHE A 108 6.00 3.38 12.91
CA PHE A 108 6.23 4.73 12.42
C PHE A 108 6.96 5.59 13.45
N GLY A 109 6.80 5.28 14.72
CA GLY A 109 7.45 5.92 15.85
C GLY A 109 7.56 4.96 17.03
N GLU A 110 8.01 5.44 18.17
CA GLU A 110 8.12 4.63 19.41
C GLU A 110 6.73 4.14 19.85
N ASP A 111 5.73 5.03 19.83
CA ASP A 111 4.35 4.75 20.23
C ASP A 111 3.37 4.93 19.06
N LEU A 112 3.83 4.88 17.82
CA LEU A 112 3.00 5.07 16.63
C LEU A 112 3.23 3.92 15.65
N LEU A 113 2.18 3.13 15.41
CA LEU A 113 2.18 2.06 14.42
C LEU A 113 1.35 2.44 13.18
N LEU A 114 1.58 1.76 12.07
CA LEU A 114 0.77 1.94 10.84
C LEU A 114 -0.75 1.78 11.07
N PRO A 115 -1.26 0.84 11.91
CA PRO A 115 -2.68 0.76 12.24
C PRO A 115 -3.25 2.05 12.85
N ASP A 116 -2.45 2.78 13.63
CA ASP A 116 -2.91 4.03 14.23
C ASP A 116 -3.08 5.11 13.17
N VAL A 117 -2.17 5.15 12.18
CA VAL A 117 -2.28 6.02 11.00
C VAL A 117 -3.52 5.67 10.19
N ILE A 118 -3.75 4.38 9.89
CA ILE A 118 -4.91 3.90 9.14
C ILE A 118 -6.21 4.34 9.82
N LYS A 119 -6.33 4.11 11.13
CA LYS A 119 -7.51 4.49 11.91
C LYS A 119 -7.70 6.00 11.98
N ALA A 120 -6.62 6.75 12.17
CA ALA A 120 -6.68 8.21 12.24
C ALA A 120 -7.11 8.87 10.92
N LEU A 121 -6.78 8.24 9.78
CA LEU A 121 -7.20 8.68 8.45
C LEU A 121 -8.58 8.12 8.04
N GLY A 122 -9.12 7.16 8.79
CA GLY A 122 -10.47 6.62 8.60
C GLY A 122 -10.63 5.71 7.38
N PHE A 123 -9.57 4.99 6.99
CA PHE A 123 -9.61 4.14 5.79
C PHE A 123 -9.95 2.68 6.07
N ASP A 124 -10.67 2.10 5.11
CA ASP A 124 -10.61 0.67 4.84
C ASP A 124 -9.34 0.34 4.07
N ILE A 125 -8.85 -0.89 4.17
CA ILE A 125 -7.60 -1.28 3.50
C ILE A 125 -7.79 -2.35 2.43
N ILE A 126 -6.90 -2.33 1.45
CA ILE A 126 -6.65 -3.44 0.52
C ILE A 126 -5.27 -4.01 0.86
N ILE A 127 -5.19 -5.32 1.03
CA ILE A 127 -3.93 -6.01 1.32
C ILE A 127 -3.31 -6.46 0.01
N VAL A 128 -2.09 -6.00 -0.26
CA VAL A 128 -1.26 -6.55 -1.34
C VAL A 128 -0.43 -7.69 -0.77
N ALA A 129 -0.55 -8.87 -1.34
CA ALA A 129 0.18 -10.05 -0.94
C ALA A 129 0.91 -10.69 -2.13
N SER A 130 2.01 -11.38 -1.86
CA SER A 130 2.65 -12.24 -2.85
C SER A 130 1.76 -13.45 -3.14
N SER A 131 1.87 -14.05 -4.34
CA SER A 131 1.24 -15.32 -4.67
C SER A 131 2.10 -16.55 -4.31
N ALA A 132 3.36 -16.34 -3.93
CA ALA A 132 4.35 -17.38 -3.67
C ALA A 132 4.08 -18.18 -2.38
N LEU A 133 4.88 -19.24 -2.18
CA LEU A 133 4.86 -20.06 -0.96
C LEU A 133 5.01 -19.19 0.30
N GLY A 134 4.17 -19.46 1.31
CA GLY A 134 4.11 -18.69 2.56
C GLY A 134 3.03 -17.61 2.58
N THR A 135 2.41 -17.27 1.43
CA THR A 135 1.39 -16.22 1.34
C THR A 135 0.15 -16.52 2.18
N ILE A 136 -0.27 -17.79 2.29
CA ILE A 136 -1.42 -18.17 3.11
C ILE A 136 -1.21 -17.68 4.55
N ASN A 137 -0.09 -18.05 5.15
CA ASN A 137 0.22 -17.67 6.53
C ASN A 137 0.29 -16.15 6.70
N SER A 138 1.09 -15.47 5.88
CA SER A 138 1.31 -14.03 6.03
C SER A 138 0.03 -13.22 5.78
N THR A 139 -0.78 -13.62 4.81
CA THR A 139 -2.03 -12.92 4.47
C THR A 139 -3.10 -13.15 5.54
N VAL A 140 -3.28 -14.40 6.01
CA VAL A 140 -4.23 -14.70 7.07
C VAL A 140 -3.88 -13.94 8.34
N LEU A 141 -2.62 -13.97 8.78
CA LEU A 141 -2.19 -13.20 9.96
C LEU A 141 -2.41 -11.69 9.80
N THR A 142 -2.17 -11.15 8.60
CA THR A 142 -2.39 -9.72 8.32
C THR A 142 -3.88 -9.36 8.40
N VAL A 143 -4.76 -10.19 7.82
CA VAL A 143 -6.22 -9.99 7.89
C VAL A 143 -6.73 -10.09 9.32
N GLU A 144 -6.31 -11.12 10.06
CA GLU A 144 -6.73 -11.31 11.46
C GLU A 144 -6.23 -10.16 12.35
N TYR A 145 -5.00 -9.71 12.15
CA TYR A 145 -4.50 -8.54 12.86
C TYR A 145 -5.33 -7.29 12.56
N ALA A 146 -5.64 -7.02 11.29
CA ALA A 146 -6.46 -5.88 10.89
C ALA A 146 -7.86 -5.92 11.56
N LYS A 147 -8.54 -7.07 11.46
CA LYS A 147 -9.87 -7.27 12.07
C LYS A 147 -9.85 -7.05 13.59
N ASN A 148 -8.87 -7.63 14.28
CA ASN A 148 -8.72 -7.50 15.74
C ASN A 148 -8.42 -6.06 16.19
N HIS A 149 -7.93 -5.21 15.29
CA HIS A 149 -7.68 -3.79 15.53
C HIS A 149 -8.77 -2.87 14.98
N GLY A 150 -9.91 -3.43 14.56
CA GLY A 150 -11.05 -2.66 14.05
C GLY A 150 -10.79 -2.02 12.68
N ILE A 151 -9.86 -2.56 11.89
CA ILE A 151 -9.56 -2.10 10.54
C ILE A 151 -10.30 -3.00 9.54
N ASN A 152 -11.17 -2.40 8.73
CA ASN A 152 -11.91 -3.14 7.73
C ASN A 152 -11.03 -3.46 6.50
N VAL A 153 -11.02 -4.74 6.10
CA VAL A 153 -10.30 -5.21 4.91
C VAL A 153 -11.28 -5.38 3.76
N LYS A 154 -11.22 -4.48 2.78
CA LYS A 154 -12.08 -4.50 1.59
C LYS A 154 -11.75 -5.65 0.65
N GLY A 155 -10.49 -6.07 0.63
CA GLY A 155 -10.05 -7.14 -0.25
C GLY A 155 -8.56 -7.36 -0.25
N ILE A 156 -8.15 -8.34 -1.03
CA ILE A 156 -6.77 -8.76 -1.22
C ILE A 156 -6.42 -8.64 -2.70
N ILE A 157 -5.19 -8.24 -3.02
CA ILE A 157 -4.62 -8.31 -4.35
C ILE A 157 -3.40 -9.22 -4.28
N LEU A 158 -3.38 -10.29 -5.09
CA LEU A 158 -2.23 -11.19 -5.21
C LEU A 158 -1.34 -10.71 -6.35
N ASN A 159 -0.12 -10.35 -6.00
CA ASN A 159 0.89 -9.89 -6.96
C ASN A 159 1.82 -11.03 -7.41
N ASN A 160 2.37 -10.90 -8.61
CA ASN A 160 3.19 -11.91 -9.28
C ASN A 160 2.45 -13.25 -9.44
N TYR A 161 1.16 -13.18 -9.81
CA TYR A 161 0.29 -14.35 -9.91
C TYR A 161 0.37 -15.00 -11.28
N ASP A 162 0.63 -16.30 -11.29
CA ASP A 162 0.56 -17.16 -12.46
C ASP A 162 -0.62 -18.13 -12.33
N GLU A 163 -1.61 -17.98 -13.20
CA GLU A 163 -2.81 -18.83 -13.21
C GLU A 163 -2.55 -20.27 -13.67
N THR A 164 -1.36 -20.56 -14.22
CA THR A 164 -0.93 -21.90 -14.61
C THR A 164 -0.20 -22.63 -13.49
N ASP A 165 0.23 -21.91 -12.44
CA ASP A 165 0.89 -22.49 -11.27
C ASP A 165 -0.15 -23.03 -10.29
N ILE A 166 -0.20 -24.35 -10.13
CA ILE A 166 -1.16 -25.04 -9.26
C ILE A 166 -1.07 -24.58 -7.79
N MET A 167 0.15 -24.28 -7.29
CA MET A 167 0.34 -23.77 -5.93
C MET A 167 -0.30 -22.40 -5.75
N GLN A 168 -0.09 -21.49 -6.71
CA GLN A 168 -0.62 -20.14 -6.63
C GLN A 168 -2.15 -20.11 -6.77
N VAL A 169 -2.70 -20.98 -7.62
CA VAL A 169 -4.15 -21.17 -7.75
C VAL A 169 -4.75 -21.68 -6.45
N ASP A 170 -4.10 -22.64 -5.79
CA ASP A 170 -4.55 -23.14 -4.49
C ASP A 170 -4.37 -22.10 -3.38
N ASN A 171 -3.23 -21.42 -3.33
CA ASN A 171 -2.99 -20.33 -2.38
C ASN A 171 -4.11 -19.28 -2.41
N LYS A 172 -4.55 -18.85 -3.61
CA LYS A 172 -5.67 -17.92 -3.75
C LYS A 172 -6.95 -18.45 -3.09
N LYS A 173 -7.32 -19.70 -3.38
CA LYS A 173 -8.51 -20.34 -2.81
C LYS A 173 -8.42 -20.43 -1.28
N MET A 174 -7.26 -20.82 -0.78
CA MET A 174 -7.04 -20.99 0.67
C MET A 174 -7.04 -19.65 1.40
N VAL A 175 -6.45 -18.60 0.82
CA VAL A 175 -6.49 -17.24 1.38
C VAL A 175 -7.94 -16.77 1.50
N GLU A 176 -8.75 -16.87 0.44
CA GLU A 176 -10.16 -16.49 0.47
C GLU A 176 -10.96 -17.31 1.50
N LYS A 177 -10.75 -18.62 1.53
CA LYS A 177 -11.44 -19.54 2.45
C LYS A 177 -11.14 -19.24 3.91
N LEU A 178 -9.87 -19.01 4.24
CA LEU A 178 -9.44 -18.83 5.63
C LEU A 178 -9.71 -17.43 6.17
N THR A 179 -9.64 -16.41 5.32
CA THR A 179 -9.85 -15.02 5.73
C THR A 179 -11.30 -14.57 5.64
N GLY A 180 -12.09 -15.20 4.77
CA GLY A 180 -13.43 -14.72 4.38
C GLY A 180 -13.37 -13.43 3.55
N VAL A 181 -12.18 -13.00 3.10
CA VAL A 181 -11.97 -11.78 2.32
C VAL A 181 -11.69 -12.16 0.87
N LYS A 182 -12.36 -11.50 -0.08
CA LYS A 182 -12.19 -11.76 -1.52
C LYS A 182 -10.83 -11.30 -2.05
N VAL A 183 -10.27 -12.06 -2.97
CA VAL A 183 -9.19 -11.60 -3.84
C VAL A 183 -9.80 -10.79 -4.98
N LEU A 184 -9.70 -9.47 -4.89
CA LEU A 184 -10.29 -8.52 -5.83
C LEU A 184 -9.62 -8.56 -7.20
N ALA A 185 -8.31 -8.80 -7.22
CA ALA A 185 -7.53 -8.89 -8.44
C ALA A 185 -6.29 -9.78 -8.24
N THR A 186 -5.82 -10.32 -9.36
CA THR A 186 -4.51 -10.95 -9.46
C THR A 186 -3.68 -10.18 -10.48
N VAL A 187 -2.43 -9.91 -10.15
CA VAL A 187 -1.50 -9.12 -10.98
C VAL A 187 -0.39 -10.05 -11.45
N LYS A 188 -0.26 -10.25 -12.75
CA LYS A 188 0.84 -11.02 -13.34
C LYS A 188 2.16 -10.26 -13.22
N THR A 189 3.28 -10.96 -13.28
CA THR A 189 4.59 -10.33 -13.43
C THR A 189 4.59 -9.46 -14.69
N ASP A 190 5.17 -8.26 -14.60
CA ASP A 190 5.23 -7.28 -15.70
C ASP A 190 3.87 -6.81 -16.26
N ALA A 191 2.80 -6.93 -15.47
CA ALA A 191 1.51 -6.40 -15.86
C ALA A 191 1.57 -4.87 -16.03
N THR A 192 0.93 -4.35 -17.05
CA THR A 192 0.86 -2.89 -17.33
C THR A 192 -0.46 -2.28 -16.88
N GLU A 193 -1.42 -3.10 -16.49
CA GLU A 193 -2.76 -2.73 -16.05
C GLU A 193 -3.27 -3.75 -15.02
N ILE A 194 -4.20 -3.32 -14.18
CA ILE A 194 -4.90 -4.20 -13.27
C ILE A 194 -6.33 -4.43 -13.80
N CYS A 195 -6.71 -5.69 -13.95
CA CYS A 195 -8.08 -6.05 -14.30
C CYS A 195 -8.82 -6.41 -13.00
N THR A 196 -9.78 -5.59 -12.63
CA THR A 196 -10.76 -5.96 -11.60
C THR A 196 -11.83 -6.82 -12.28
N LYS A 197 -12.03 -8.05 -11.82
CA LYS A 197 -13.21 -8.82 -12.23
C LYS A 197 -14.42 -8.17 -11.57
N GLU A 198 -15.43 -7.84 -12.39
CA GLU A 198 -16.73 -7.38 -11.96
C GLU A 198 -17.38 -8.32 -10.94
#